data_ecc622e07a18be3b8f99117a6c299b7a
#
_entry.id   ecc622e07a18be3b8f99117a6c299b7a
#
_cell.length_a   1.000
_cell.length_b   1.000
_cell.length_c   1.000
_cell.angle_alpha   90.00
_cell.angle_beta   90.00
_cell.angle_gamma   90.00
#
_symmetry.space_group_name_H-M   'P 1'
#
loop_
_entity.id
_entity.type
_entity.pdbx_description
1 polymer ?
#
loop_
_entity_poly.entity_id
_entity_poly.type
_entity_poly.pdbx_seq_one_letter_code
_entity_poly.pdbx_strand_id
1 'polypeptide(L)'
;FPLPDNFFDDYEGRPAAAAQEMSIVKDMDMIYDLKMLRPDKQTRLKALYENYIGRMDEGQRAAWDKFYGPIIDDFYKKNPQGKELADWKFQRYMRDYMKTVKSLDDNVGRVLDYLKEKNMLDNTLVVYTSDQGFYMGEHGWFDKRFMYEESFRTPLLVRLPGGKKGDVDEMVQNIDYGPTILDLAGVEVPADMHGVSFLPLLKGEKVPDWRKSLYYHFYEYPAEHAVRRHYGVRTERYKLMHFYNDIDCWELYDLQEDPMEMHNIYGQPGTEELVKELKTELLRLQVQYDDPIRNIYKD
;
A
#
# COMPACT_ATOMS: atom_id res chain seq x y z
N PHE A 1 16.72 -0.63 -12.22
CA PHE A 1 15.29 -0.28 -12.23
C PHE A 1 15.15 1.17 -12.70
N PRO A 2 14.17 1.50 -13.58
CA PRO A 2 13.85 2.88 -13.90
C PRO A 2 13.29 3.57 -12.66
N LEU A 3 13.59 4.87 -12.50
CA LEU A 3 12.90 5.69 -11.51
C LEU A 3 11.45 5.90 -11.96
N PRO A 4 10.46 5.88 -11.05
CA PRO A 4 9.11 6.34 -11.36
C PRO A 4 9.11 7.77 -11.89
N ASP A 5 8.18 8.10 -12.79
CA ASP A 5 8.10 9.44 -13.40
C ASP A 5 7.87 10.53 -12.36
N ASN A 6 7.16 10.20 -11.26
CA ASN A 6 6.91 11.10 -10.12
C ASN A 6 7.90 10.94 -8.95
N PHE A 7 9.08 10.32 -9.16
CA PHE A 7 10.07 10.11 -8.09
C PHE A 7 10.57 11.42 -7.44
N PHE A 8 10.64 12.50 -8.21
CA PHE A 8 11.04 13.82 -7.73
C PHE A 8 9.84 14.77 -7.59
N ASP A 9 8.76 14.25 -7.01
CA ASP A 9 7.55 15.00 -6.71
C ASP A 9 7.85 16.16 -5.73
N ASP A 10 7.32 17.35 -6.02
CA ASP A 10 7.47 18.55 -5.19
C ASP A 10 6.30 18.78 -4.22
N TYR A 11 5.26 17.96 -4.35
CA TYR A 11 4.02 18.00 -3.55
C TYR A 11 3.25 19.32 -3.65
N GLU A 12 3.34 20.03 -4.77
CA GLU A 12 2.61 21.28 -4.98
C GLU A 12 1.10 21.09 -4.76
N GLY A 13 0.50 21.95 -3.94
CA GLY A 13 -0.93 21.88 -3.59
C GLY A 13 -1.35 20.71 -2.68
N ARG A 14 -0.39 19.96 -2.11
CA ARG A 14 -0.60 18.78 -1.26
C ARG A 14 0.15 18.89 0.07
N PRO A 15 -0.31 19.74 1.01
CA PRO A 15 0.42 20.03 2.23
C PRO A 15 0.60 18.81 3.16
N ALA A 16 -0.31 17.86 3.17
CA ALA A 16 -0.17 16.63 3.92
C ALA A 16 0.92 15.72 3.34
N ALA A 17 1.00 15.63 2.02
CA ALA A 17 2.06 14.92 1.30
C ALA A 17 3.44 15.59 1.54
N ALA A 18 3.51 16.91 1.55
CA ALA A 18 4.75 17.65 1.83
C ALA A 18 5.26 17.48 3.27
N ALA A 19 4.37 17.17 4.22
CA ALA A 19 4.69 17.08 5.65
C ALA A 19 5.02 15.65 6.14
N GLN A 20 5.11 14.68 5.23
CA GLN A 20 5.44 13.29 5.56
C GLN A 20 6.96 13.06 5.77
N GLU A 21 7.31 11.92 6.39
CA GLU A 21 8.68 11.45 6.61
C GLU A 21 8.92 10.07 5.94
N MET A 22 8.53 9.95 4.65
CA MET A 22 8.63 8.73 3.84
C MET A 22 9.54 8.87 2.62
N SER A 23 10.29 9.97 2.53
CA SER A 23 11.13 10.22 1.36
C SER A 23 12.33 9.27 1.31
N ILE A 24 12.50 8.55 0.20
CA ILE A 24 13.69 7.74 -0.08
C ILE A 24 14.95 8.60 0.02
N VAL A 25 14.87 9.85 -0.44
CA VAL A 25 16.03 10.76 -0.44
C VAL A 25 16.36 11.24 0.95
N LYS A 26 15.37 11.69 1.73
CA LYS A 26 15.55 12.38 3.01
C LYS A 26 15.47 11.43 4.21
N ASP A 27 14.47 10.55 4.24
CA ASP A 27 14.03 9.87 5.45
C ASP A 27 14.48 8.41 5.52
N MET A 28 14.69 7.75 4.37
CA MET A 28 15.17 6.36 4.33
C MET A 28 16.55 6.25 5.02
N ASP A 29 16.61 5.49 6.11
CA ASP A 29 17.81 5.35 6.94
C ASP A 29 18.88 4.50 6.26
N MET A 30 20.08 5.05 6.16
CA MET A 30 21.21 4.39 5.48
C MET A 30 21.63 3.09 6.16
N ILE A 31 21.49 3.00 7.48
CA ILE A 31 21.92 1.82 8.24
C ILE A 31 20.78 0.82 8.37
N TYR A 32 19.63 1.24 8.88
CA TYR A 32 18.50 0.35 9.15
C TYR A 32 17.86 -0.14 7.86
N ASP A 33 17.48 0.77 6.96
CA ASP A 33 16.79 0.41 5.72
C ASP A 33 17.74 -0.14 4.66
N LEU A 34 18.89 0.48 4.46
CA LEU A 34 19.81 0.18 3.36
C LEU A 34 21.05 -0.65 3.75
N LYS A 35 21.21 -0.98 5.04
CA LYS A 35 22.26 -1.87 5.59
C LYS A 35 23.69 -1.32 5.42
N MET A 36 23.85 0.01 5.34
CA MET A 36 25.14 0.67 5.10
C MET A 36 25.92 0.95 6.40
N LEU A 37 25.88 -0.01 7.33
CA LEU A 37 26.57 0.12 8.63
C LEU A 37 28.10 0.13 8.47
N ARG A 38 28.71 1.16 9.03
CA ARG A 38 30.16 1.18 9.34
C ARG A 38 30.38 1.53 10.81
N PRO A 39 31.47 1.07 11.42
CA PRO A 39 31.75 1.34 12.85
C PRO A 39 31.77 2.82 13.20
N ASP A 40 32.25 3.66 12.27
CA ASP A 40 32.37 5.11 12.43
C ASP A 40 31.10 5.91 12.15
N LYS A 41 30.02 5.24 11.70
CA LYS A 41 28.73 5.88 11.36
C LYS A 41 27.71 5.75 12.47
N GLN A 42 26.92 6.79 12.66
CA GLN A 42 25.86 6.87 13.65
C GLN A 42 24.54 7.27 12.95
N THR A 43 23.45 6.62 13.34
CA THR A 43 22.09 7.03 13.00
C THR A 43 21.17 6.79 14.19
N ARG A 44 19.95 7.37 14.14
CA ARG A 44 18.92 7.14 15.14
C ARG A 44 18.59 5.65 15.31
N LEU A 45 18.62 4.88 14.21
CA LEU A 45 18.22 3.48 14.18
C LEU A 45 19.38 2.49 14.29
N LYS A 46 20.62 2.98 14.54
CA LYS A 46 21.81 2.11 14.64
C LYS A 46 21.66 1.01 15.69
N ALA A 47 21.18 1.36 16.88
CA ALA A 47 21.00 0.37 17.96
C ALA A 47 19.96 -0.71 17.61
N LEU A 48 18.90 -0.34 16.89
CA LEU A 48 17.90 -1.27 16.38
C LEU A 48 18.51 -2.24 15.37
N TYR A 49 19.28 -1.72 14.43
CA TYR A 49 19.99 -2.53 13.44
C TYR A 49 21.00 -3.48 14.08
N GLU A 50 21.81 -2.99 15.02
CA GLU A 50 22.80 -3.81 15.76
C GLU A 50 22.12 -4.93 16.55
N ASN A 51 20.99 -4.66 17.20
CA ASN A 51 20.18 -5.68 17.86
C ASN A 51 19.65 -6.72 16.87
N TYR A 52 19.25 -6.30 15.68
CA TYR A 52 18.74 -7.18 14.64
C TYR A 52 19.81 -8.16 14.13
N ILE A 53 20.98 -7.63 13.74
CA ILE A 53 22.08 -8.48 13.25
C ILE A 53 22.75 -9.29 14.36
N GLY A 54 22.65 -8.84 15.62
CA GLY A 54 23.14 -9.56 16.80
C GLY A 54 22.41 -10.88 17.10
N ARG A 55 21.24 -11.11 16.45
CA ARG A 55 20.50 -12.38 16.53
C ARG A 55 20.97 -13.43 15.52
N MET A 56 21.84 -13.03 14.59
CA MET A 56 22.41 -13.95 13.60
C MET A 56 23.42 -14.90 14.24
N ASP A 57 23.35 -16.19 13.87
CA ASP A 57 24.43 -17.12 14.15
C ASP A 57 25.68 -16.78 13.30
N GLU A 58 26.79 -17.47 13.58
CA GLU A 58 28.08 -17.23 12.89
C GLU A 58 27.98 -17.43 11.38
N GLY A 59 27.24 -18.45 10.92
CA GLY A 59 27.06 -18.73 9.49
C GLY A 59 26.21 -17.67 8.80
N GLN A 60 25.13 -17.24 9.42
CA GLN A 60 24.28 -16.15 8.94
C GLN A 60 25.04 -14.83 8.90
N ARG A 61 25.83 -14.54 9.94
CA ARG A 61 26.65 -13.34 10.00
C ARG A 61 27.73 -13.34 8.92
N ALA A 62 28.44 -14.45 8.72
CA ALA A 62 29.44 -14.56 7.66
C ALA A 62 28.83 -14.38 6.26
N ALA A 63 27.63 -14.94 6.01
CA ALA A 63 26.91 -14.76 4.76
C ALA A 63 26.47 -13.29 4.54
N TRP A 64 26.01 -12.64 5.61
CA TRP A 64 25.65 -11.23 5.60
C TRP A 64 26.84 -10.33 5.27
N ASP A 65 27.95 -10.49 5.99
CA ASP A 65 29.16 -9.68 5.80
C ASP A 65 29.78 -9.90 4.41
N LYS A 66 29.78 -11.14 3.92
CA LYS A 66 30.22 -11.46 2.55
C LYS A 66 29.38 -10.76 1.47
N PHE A 67 28.07 -10.61 1.71
CA PHE A 67 27.16 -9.99 0.75
C PHE A 67 27.19 -8.46 0.86
N TYR A 68 27.01 -7.91 2.06
CA TYR A 68 26.91 -6.46 2.24
C TYR A 68 28.25 -5.73 2.29
N GLY A 69 29.30 -6.38 2.76
CA GLY A 69 30.64 -5.77 2.88
C GLY A 69 31.10 -5.07 1.60
N PRO A 70 31.17 -5.76 0.46
CA PRO A 70 31.58 -5.13 -0.81
C PRO A 70 30.69 -3.97 -1.25
N ILE A 71 29.38 -4.05 -0.97
CA ILE A 71 28.42 -2.99 -1.31
C ILE A 71 28.66 -1.75 -0.45
N ILE A 72 28.90 -1.95 0.84
CA ILE A 72 29.23 -0.89 1.81
C ILE A 72 30.54 -0.19 1.42
N ASP A 73 31.57 -0.96 1.11
CA ASP A 73 32.88 -0.43 0.71
C ASP A 73 32.80 0.38 -0.58
N ASP A 74 32.10 -0.14 -1.60
CA ASP A 74 31.91 0.56 -2.87
C ASP A 74 31.14 1.87 -2.69
N PHE A 75 30.05 1.85 -1.89
CA PHE A 75 29.26 3.04 -1.58
C PHE A 75 30.10 4.15 -0.93
N TYR A 76 30.81 3.82 0.14
CA TYR A 76 31.60 4.82 0.86
C TYR A 76 32.82 5.28 0.06
N LYS A 77 33.36 4.46 -0.85
CA LYS A 77 34.41 4.85 -1.78
C LYS A 77 33.89 5.82 -2.85
N LYS A 78 32.71 5.56 -3.41
CA LYS A 78 32.11 6.42 -4.43
C LYS A 78 31.53 7.69 -3.85
N ASN A 79 31.00 7.62 -2.63
CA ASN A 79 30.39 8.72 -1.89
C ASN A 79 29.37 9.53 -2.75
N PRO A 80 28.32 8.88 -3.35
CA PRO A 80 27.39 9.55 -4.22
C PRO A 80 26.66 10.68 -3.50
N GLN A 81 26.30 11.75 -4.22
CA GLN A 81 25.64 12.92 -3.68
C GLN A 81 24.46 13.35 -4.57
N GLY A 82 23.53 14.13 -4.01
CA GLY A 82 22.39 14.70 -4.77
C GLY A 82 21.58 13.64 -5.52
N LYS A 83 21.36 13.83 -6.81
CA LYS A 83 20.56 12.89 -7.63
C LYS A 83 21.19 11.51 -7.76
N GLU A 84 22.52 11.41 -7.77
CA GLU A 84 23.23 10.13 -7.79
C GLU A 84 22.98 9.32 -6.48
N LEU A 85 22.98 10.00 -5.33
CA LEU A 85 22.61 9.38 -4.06
C LEU A 85 21.15 8.94 -4.05
N ALA A 86 20.24 9.74 -4.57
CA ALA A 86 18.82 9.41 -4.67
C ALA A 86 18.60 8.15 -5.52
N ASP A 87 19.19 8.09 -6.71
CA ASP A 87 19.15 6.90 -7.56
C ASP A 87 19.79 5.69 -6.88
N TRP A 88 20.95 5.86 -6.25
CA TRP A 88 21.63 4.77 -5.54
C TRP A 88 20.76 4.20 -4.41
N LYS A 89 20.11 5.04 -3.60
CA LYS A 89 19.18 4.61 -2.54
C LYS A 89 18.01 3.81 -3.13
N PHE A 90 17.39 4.35 -4.18
CA PHE A 90 16.30 3.67 -4.87
C PHE A 90 16.72 2.31 -5.43
N GLN A 91 17.85 2.23 -6.15
CA GLN A 91 18.36 0.97 -6.69
C GLN A 91 18.67 -0.05 -5.60
N ARG A 92 19.19 0.41 -4.46
CA ARG A 92 19.49 -0.47 -3.32
C ARG A 92 18.22 -1.01 -2.69
N TYR A 93 17.23 -0.13 -2.46
CA TYR A 93 15.93 -0.46 -1.93
C TYR A 93 15.20 -1.47 -2.83
N MET A 94 15.10 -1.19 -4.11
CA MET A 94 14.43 -2.06 -5.09
C MET A 94 15.07 -3.44 -5.18
N ARG A 95 16.40 -3.53 -5.15
CA ARG A 95 17.09 -4.84 -5.19
C ARG A 95 16.80 -5.70 -3.97
N ASP A 96 16.72 -5.13 -2.79
CA ASP A 96 16.42 -5.88 -1.58
C ASP A 96 14.92 -6.26 -1.54
N TYR A 97 14.04 -5.36 -1.95
CA TYR A 97 12.61 -5.63 -2.08
C TYR A 97 12.34 -6.79 -3.06
N MET A 98 12.92 -6.74 -4.26
CA MET A 98 12.73 -7.78 -5.28
C MET A 98 13.28 -9.14 -4.89
N LYS A 99 14.31 -9.22 -4.04
CA LYS A 99 14.77 -10.50 -3.46
C LYS A 99 13.72 -11.10 -2.52
N THR A 100 13.05 -10.25 -1.74
CA THR A 100 11.94 -10.69 -0.89
C THR A 100 10.78 -11.21 -1.73
N VAL A 101 10.41 -10.47 -2.79
CA VAL A 101 9.37 -10.90 -3.76
C VAL A 101 9.74 -12.23 -4.40
N LYS A 102 11.02 -12.42 -4.82
CA LYS A 102 11.47 -13.70 -5.39
C LYS A 102 11.34 -14.86 -4.39
N SER A 103 11.70 -14.62 -3.14
CA SER A 103 11.56 -15.63 -2.09
C SER A 103 10.08 -15.98 -1.83
N LEU A 104 9.21 -14.98 -1.85
CA LEU A 104 7.77 -15.17 -1.72
C LEU A 104 7.22 -16.01 -2.86
N ASP A 105 7.56 -15.67 -4.12
CA ASP A 105 7.15 -16.39 -5.33
C ASP A 105 7.54 -17.88 -5.26
N ASP A 106 8.80 -18.17 -4.90
CA ASP A 106 9.28 -19.54 -4.75
C ASP A 106 8.48 -20.33 -3.69
N ASN A 107 8.12 -19.69 -2.58
CA ASN A 107 7.36 -20.35 -1.52
C ASN A 107 5.88 -20.51 -1.88
N VAL A 108 5.27 -19.58 -2.61
CA VAL A 108 3.93 -19.75 -3.19
C VAL A 108 3.93 -20.94 -4.15
N GLY A 109 4.93 -21.04 -5.02
CA GLY A 109 5.09 -22.19 -5.93
C GLY A 109 5.13 -23.53 -5.15
N ARG A 110 5.92 -23.61 -4.08
CA ARG A 110 5.99 -24.82 -3.22
C ARG A 110 4.64 -25.19 -2.60
N VAL A 111 3.84 -24.23 -2.17
CA VAL A 111 2.50 -24.49 -1.63
C VAL A 111 1.58 -25.04 -2.73
N LEU A 112 1.60 -24.46 -3.92
CA LEU A 112 0.79 -24.90 -5.05
C LEU A 112 1.19 -26.31 -5.52
N ASP A 113 2.49 -26.63 -5.56
CA ASP A 113 3.00 -27.96 -5.89
C ASP A 113 2.55 -29.00 -4.85
N TYR A 114 2.62 -28.66 -3.55
CA TYR A 114 2.12 -29.53 -2.48
C TYR A 114 0.62 -29.84 -2.64
N LEU A 115 -0.21 -28.83 -2.90
CA LEU A 115 -1.64 -29.01 -3.12
C LEU A 115 -1.92 -29.92 -4.34
N LYS A 116 -1.13 -29.77 -5.40
CA LYS A 116 -1.22 -30.61 -6.59
C LYS A 116 -0.82 -32.07 -6.31
N GLU A 117 0.33 -32.27 -5.67
CA GLU A 117 0.83 -33.61 -5.28
C GLU A 117 -0.16 -34.37 -4.36
N LYS A 118 -0.86 -33.64 -3.49
CA LYS A 118 -1.88 -34.21 -2.59
C LYS A 118 -3.27 -34.34 -3.20
N ASN A 119 -3.44 -33.99 -4.48
CA ASN A 119 -4.73 -33.95 -5.17
C ASN A 119 -5.76 -33.05 -4.47
N MET A 120 -5.30 -31.98 -3.82
CA MET A 120 -6.15 -31.02 -3.09
C MET A 120 -6.45 -29.77 -3.90
N LEU A 121 -5.67 -29.46 -4.93
CA LEU A 121 -5.76 -28.20 -5.66
C LEU A 121 -7.14 -27.95 -6.26
N ASP A 122 -7.82 -29.01 -6.73
CA ASP A 122 -9.15 -28.90 -7.35
C ASP A 122 -10.29 -28.81 -6.33
N ASN A 123 -9.97 -28.86 -5.04
CA ASN A 123 -10.92 -28.64 -3.95
C ASN A 123 -10.41 -27.57 -2.95
N THR A 124 -9.56 -26.65 -3.40
CA THR A 124 -9.00 -25.61 -2.55
C THR A 124 -9.19 -24.25 -3.22
N LEU A 125 -9.83 -23.32 -2.50
CA LEU A 125 -9.77 -21.89 -2.83
C LEU A 125 -8.36 -21.40 -2.55
N VAL A 126 -7.71 -20.80 -3.55
CA VAL A 126 -6.41 -20.16 -3.38
C VAL A 126 -6.58 -18.66 -3.59
N VAL A 127 -6.20 -17.87 -2.60
CA VAL A 127 -6.23 -16.41 -2.66
C VAL A 127 -4.82 -15.88 -2.46
N TYR A 128 -4.33 -15.10 -3.41
CA TYR A 128 -3.11 -14.31 -3.27
C TYR A 128 -3.48 -12.83 -3.22
N THR A 129 -3.13 -12.18 -2.13
CA THR A 129 -3.45 -10.77 -1.90
C THR A 129 -2.47 -10.14 -0.92
N SER A 130 -2.66 -8.85 -0.64
CA SER A 130 -1.97 -8.11 0.41
C SER A 130 -3.00 -7.37 1.28
N ASP A 131 -2.63 -7.02 2.50
CA ASP A 131 -3.40 -6.16 3.39
C ASP A 131 -3.41 -4.69 2.96
N GLN A 132 -2.38 -4.27 2.21
CA GLN A 132 -2.17 -2.92 1.70
C GLN A 132 -1.29 -2.92 0.45
N GLY A 133 -1.26 -1.79 -0.26
CA GLY A 133 -0.24 -1.48 -1.26
C GLY A 133 1.08 -1.02 -0.63
N PHE A 134 2.02 -0.55 -1.47
CA PHE A 134 3.35 -0.13 -1.01
C PHE A 134 4.02 0.80 -2.02
N TYR A 135 4.61 1.92 -1.56
CA TYR A 135 5.36 2.81 -2.42
C TYR A 135 6.73 2.22 -2.76
N MET A 136 7.01 2.13 -4.04
CA MET A 136 8.27 1.63 -4.56
C MET A 136 9.03 2.71 -5.34
N GLY A 137 8.97 3.93 -4.82
CA GLY A 137 9.59 5.11 -5.40
C GLY A 137 8.61 6.13 -5.97
N GLU A 138 7.35 5.76 -6.15
CA GLU A 138 6.31 6.71 -6.55
C GLU A 138 6.22 7.83 -5.51
N HIS A 139 6.02 9.06 -5.97
CA HIS A 139 6.09 10.28 -5.16
C HIS A 139 7.42 10.47 -4.40
N GLY A 140 8.47 9.72 -4.77
CA GLY A 140 9.75 9.68 -4.06
C GLY A 140 9.69 8.95 -2.72
N TRP A 141 8.67 8.16 -2.45
CA TRP A 141 8.37 7.52 -1.16
C TRP A 141 8.74 6.04 -1.09
N PHE A 142 8.80 5.56 0.11
CA PHE A 142 8.83 4.16 0.51
C PHE A 142 7.78 3.92 1.61
N ASP A 143 7.47 2.63 1.91
CA ASP A 143 6.44 2.23 2.87
C ASP A 143 5.00 2.49 2.33
N LYS A 144 4.02 2.92 3.14
CA LYS A 144 2.58 2.97 2.85
C LYS A 144 1.87 4.03 3.68
N ARG A 145 0.58 4.02 3.80
CA ARG A 145 -0.36 4.71 4.72
C ARG A 145 -1.28 5.74 4.06
N PHE A 146 -0.78 6.50 3.08
CA PHE A 146 -1.67 7.41 2.36
C PHE A 146 -2.73 6.65 1.54
N MET A 147 -3.86 7.30 1.26
CA MET A 147 -4.90 6.75 0.41
C MET A 147 -4.58 6.87 -1.11
N TYR A 148 -3.37 7.24 -1.51
CA TYR A 148 -2.95 7.18 -2.92
C TYR A 148 -2.93 5.75 -3.44
N GLU A 149 -3.14 5.55 -4.74
CA GLU A 149 -3.37 4.22 -5.33
C GLU A 149 -2.26 3.22 -4.98
N GLU A 150 -1.00 3.62 -4.93
CA GLU A 150 0.12 2.73 -4.63
C GLU A 150 0.05 2.10 -3.23
N SER A 151 -0.49 2.82 -2.26
CA SER A 151 -0.70 2.33 -0.89
C SER A 151 -2.09 1.72 -0.68
N PHE A 152 -3.09 2.24 -1.38
CA PHE A 152 -4.50 1.86 -1.21
C PHE A 152 -4.88 0.62 -2.02
N ARG A 153 -4.39 0.50 -3.25
CA ARG A 153 -4.71 -0.61 -4.15
C ARG A 153 -3.83 -1.82 -3.84
N THR A 154 -4.47 -2.99 -3.67
CA THR A 154 -3.79 -4.26 -3.41
C THR A 154 -3.98 -5.23 -4.57
N PRO A 155 -3.04 -6.16 -4.81
CA PRO A 155 -3.27 -7.25 -5.73
C PRO A 155 -4.33 -8.20 -5.15
N LEU A 156 -5.17 -8.75 -6.01
CA LEU A 156 -6.09 -9.82 -5.67
C LEU A 156 -6.15 -10.84 -6.81
N LEU A 157 -5.60 -12.02 -6.58
CA LEU A 157 -5.66 -13.15 -7.49
C LEU A 157 -6.40 -14.28 -6.79
N VAL A 158 -7.45 -14.80 -7.42
CA VAL A 158 -8.29 -15.85 -6.83
C VAL A 158 -8.39 -17.03 -7.79
N ARG A 159 -8.05 -18.22 -7.28
CA ARG A 159 -8.36 -19.48 -7.95
C ARG A 159 -9.50 -20.17 -7.21
N LEU A 160 -10.70 -20.08 -7.77
CA LEU A 160 -11.87 -20.84 -7.33
C LEU A 160 -11.95 -22.12 -8.16
N PRO A 161 -11.99 -23.33 -7.57
CA PRO A 161 -12.23 -24.57 -8.29
C PRO A 161 -13.57 -24.51 -9.05
N GLY A 162 -13.51 -24.75 -10.37
CA GLY A 162 -14.70 -24.62 -11.23
C GLY A 162 -15.15 -23.19 -11.51
N GLY A 163 -14.44 -22.18 -10.99
CA GLY A 163 -14.72 -20.77 -11.24
C GLY A 163 -14.40 -20.32 -12.66
N LYS A 164 -14.93 -19.17 -13.04
CA LYS A 164 -14.66 -18.54 -14.33
C LYS A 164 -13.22 -17.99 -14.38
N LYS A 165 -12.59 -18.10 -15.54
CA LYS A 165 -11.32 -17.43 -15.80
C LYS A 165 -11.59 -16.05 -16.40
N GLY A 166 -10.81 -15.06 -15.98
CA GLY A 166 -10.85 -13.69 -16.50
C GLY A 166 -10.64 -12.67 -15.39
N ASP A 167 -10.80 -11.42 -15.77
CA ASP A 167 -10.70 -10.29 -14.87
C ASP A 167 -12.08 -9.95 -14.29
N VAL A 168 -12.08 -9.36 -13.11
CA VAL A 168 -13.24 -8.84 -12.39
C VAL A 168 -12.96 -7.36 -12.14
N ASP A 169 -13.76 -6.49 -12.78
CA ASP A 169 -13.56 -5.04 -12.71
C ASP A 169 -14.30 -4.39 -11.54
N GLU A 170 -15.22 -5.14 -10.90
CA GLU A 170 -15.98 -4.68 -9.76
C GLU A 170 -15.06 -4.41 -8.55
N MET A 171 -15.36 -3.34 -7.81
CA MET A 171 -14.59 -2.93 -6.64
C MET A 171 -14.74 -3.93 -5.49
N VAL A 172 -13.64 -4.59 -5.11
CA VAL A 172 -13.57 -5.51 -3.98
C VAL A 172 -12.67 -4.91 -2.89
N GLN A 173 -13.00 -5.15 -1.64
CA GLN A 173 -12.23 -4.72 -0.47
C GLN A 173 -11.72 -5.92 0.32
N ASN A 174 -10.66 -5.75 1.10
CA ASN A 174 -10.14 -6.80 1.98
C ASN A 174 -11.15 -7.25 3.06
N ILE A 175 -12.08 -6.40 3.47
CA ILE A 175 -13.18 -6.78 4.38
C ILE A 175 -14.17 -7.80 3.75
N ASP A 176 -14.12 -7.98 2.43
CA ASP A 176 -14.99 -8.90 1.70
C ASP A 176 -14.48 -10.35 1.73
N TYR A 177 -13.23 -10.58 2.10
CA TYR A 177 -12.64 -11.93 2.10
C TYR A 177 -13.33 -12.85 3.09
N GLY A 178 -13.57 -12.37 4.32
CA GLY A 178 -14.28 -13.13 5.35
C GLY A 178 -15.67 -13.59 4.90
N PRO A 179 -16.56 -12.67 4.50
CA PRO A 179 -17.87 -13.02 3.94
C PRO A 179 -17.80 -14.00 2.76
N THR A 180 -16.82 -13.83 1.87
CA THR A 180 -16.67 -14.71 0.69
C THR A 180 -16.27 -16.13 1.08
N ILE A 181 -15.38 -16.28 2.08
CA ILE A 181 -14.96 -17.60 2.57
C ILE A 181 -16.12 -18.31 3.28
N LEU A 182 -16.88 -17.58 4.10
CA LEU A 182 -18.06 -18.13 4.77
C LEU A 182 -19.14 -18.58 3.78
N ASP A 183 -19.45 -17.74 2.80
CA ASP A 183 -20.40 -18.03 1.73
C ASP A 183 -19.98 -19.28 0.92
N LEU A 184 -18.70 -19.36 0.54
CA LEU A 184 -18.16 -20.54 -0.13
C LEU A 184 -18.26 -21.81 0.71
N ALA A 185 -18.10 -21.68 2.03
CA ALA A 185 -18.23 -22.80 2.98
C ALA A 185 -19.69 -23.17 3.29
N GLY A 186 -20.67 -22.44 2.79
CA GLY A 186 -22.10 -22.62 3.09
C GLY A 186 -22.46 -22.23 4.52
N VAL A 187 -21.68 -21.33 5.11
CA VAL A 187 -21.90 -20.79 6.46
C VAL A 187 -22.54 -19.41 6.33
N GLU A 188 -23.56 -19.15 7.17
CA GLU A 188 -24.22 -17.85 7.20
C GLU A 188 -23.23 -16.74 7.57
N VAL A 189 -23.23 -15.67 6.79
CA VAL A 189 -22.40 -14.49 7.05
C VAL A 189 -23.01 -13.68 8.19
N PRO A 190 -22.29 -13.44 9.30
CA PRO A 190 -22.78 -12.63 10.41
C PRO A 190 -23.19 -11.23 9.96
N ALA A 191 -24.31 -10.72 10.50
CA ALA A 191 -24.89 -9.44 10.10
C ALA A 191 -24.05 -8.20 10.50
N ASP A 192 -23.10 -8.38 11.41
CA ASP A 192 -22.15 -7.35 11.87
C ASP A 192 -20.87 -7.29 11.02
N MET A 193 -20.72 -8.15 10.02
CA MET A 193 -19.65 -8.02 9.03
C MET A 193 -19.98 -6.92 8.03
N HIS A 194 -19.08 -5.95 7.87
CA HIS A 194 -19.22 -4.84 6.91
C HIS A 194 -18.95 -5.24 5.45
N GLY A 195 -18.20 -6.30 5.23
CA GLY A 195 -17.88 -6.80 3.89
C GLY A 195 -19.05 -7.51 3.22
N VAL A 196 -18.93 -7.71 1.91
CA VAL A 196 -19.92 -8.41 1.06
C VAL A 196 -19.22 -9.54 0.33
N SER A 197 -19.85 -10.72 0.27
CA SER A 197 -19.30 -11.84 -0.50
C SER A 197 -19.19 -11.49 -1.99
N PHE A 198 -18.00 -11.65 -2.56
CA PHE A 198 -17.76 -11.55 -4.00
C PHE A 198 -17.74 -12.92 -4.70
N LEU A 199 -18.21 -13.97 -4.03
CA LEU A 199 -18.32 -15.30 -4.62
C LEU A 199 -19.14 -15.33 -5.92
N PRO A 200 -20.26 -14.58 -6.06
CA PRO A 200 -20.98 -14.49 -7.33
C PRO A 200 -20.12 -13.94 -8.48
N LEU A 201 -19.27 -12.94 -8.21
CA LEU A 201 -18.36 -12.38 -9.22
C LEU A 201 -17.34 -13.42 -9.68
N LEU A 202 -16.80 -14.22 -8.76
CA LEU A 202 -15.87 -15.32 -9.08
C LEU A 202 -16.52 -16.42 -9.93
N LYS A 203 -17.83 -16.60 -9.82
CA LYS A 203 -18.64 -17.50 -10.66
C LYS A 203 -19.01 -16.87 -12.01
N GLY A 204 -18.69 -15.58 -12.21
CA GLY A 204 -19.03 -14.81 -13.41
C GLY A 204 -20.50 -14.39 -13.48
N GLU A 205 -21.16 -14.33 -12.34
CA GLU A 205 -22.53 -13.84 -12.21
C GLU A 205 -22.54 -12.31 -12.24
N LYS A 206 -23.60 -11.72 -12.81
CA LYS A 206 -23.80 -10.26 -12.75
C LYS A 206 -24.47 -9.90 -11.43
N VAL A 207 -23.89 -8.93 -10.72
CA VAL A 207 -24.47 -8.36 -9.50
C VAL A 207 -24.80 -6.88 -9.77
N PRO A 208 -26.05 -6.55 -10.19
CA PRO A 208 -26.41 -5.20 -10.67
C PRO A 208 -26.16 -4.08 -9.67
N ASP A 209 -26.34 -4.36 -8.38
CA ASP A 209 -26.23 -3.38 -7.30
C ASP A 209 -24.88 -3.47 -6.57
N TRP A 210 -23.84 -3.94 -7.27
CA TRP A 210 -22.50 -3.97 -6.69
C TRP A 210 -21.99 -2.55 -6.38
N ARG A 211 -21.16 -2.43 -5.33
CA ARG A 211 -20.66 -1.14 -4.86
C ARG A 211 -19.93 -0.37 -5.98
N LYS A 212 -20.08 0.96 -5.94
CA LYS A 212 -19.42 1.89 -6.88
C LYS A 212 -18.46 2.84 -6.18
N SER A 213 -18.26 2.66 -4.89
CA SER A 213 -17.37 3.48 -4.07
C SER A 213 -16.78 2.68 -2.92
N LEU A 214 -15.60 3.10 -2.50
CA LEU A 214 -14.85 2.53 -1.39
C LEU A 214 -14.62 3.62 -0.34
N TYR A 215 -14.64 3.23 0.93
CA TYR A 215 -14.28 4.08 2.06
C TYR A 215 -12.90 3.71 2.58
N TYR A 216 -12.14 4.72 2.99
CA TYR A 216 -10.86 4.57 3.66
C TYR A 216 -10.78 5.50 4.85
N HIS A 217 -10.15 5.04 5.96
CA HIS A 217 -9.83 5.89 7.09
C HIS A 217 -8.50 5.46 7.71
N PHE A 218 -7.57 6.41 7.83
CA PHE A 218 -6.30 6.27 8.52
C PHE A 218 -6.31 7.09 9.82
N TYR A 219 -6.20 6.41 10.95
CA TYR A 219 -6.37 7.00 12.28
C TYR A 219 -5.06 7.37 12.96
N GLU A 220 -3.94 6.79 12.52
CA GLU A 220 -2.69 6.77 13.25
C GLU A 220 -1.90 8.07 13.06
N TYR A 221 -1.90 8.93 14.07
CA TYR A 221 -1.05 10.12 14.13
C TYR A 221 -1.09 10.72 15.56
N PRO A 222 0.06 11.17 16.14
CA PRO A 222 1.43 11.06 15.56
C PRO A 222 1.98 9.63 15.63
N ALA A 223 2.58 9.19 14.53
CA ALA A 223 3.13 7.84 14.39
C ALA A 223 4.21 7.81 13.32
N GLU A 224 4.59 6.59 12.91
CA GLU A 224 5.65 6.36 11.93
C GLU A 224 5.41 7.16 10.64
N HIS A 225 6.48 7.76 10.12
CA HIS A 225 6.50 8.57 8.89
C HIS A 225 5.66 9.85 8.90
N ALA A 226 5.12 10.26 10.05
CA ALA A 226 4.36 11.49 10.23
C ALA A 226 3.17 11.65 9.24
N VAL A 227 2.61 10.53 8.74
CA VAL A 227 1.42 10.57 7.89
C VAL A 227 0.22 11.04 8.69
N ARG A 228 -0.45 12.08 8.21
CA ARG A 228 -1.59 12.71 8.90
C ARG A 228 -2.84 11.85 8.81
N ARG A 229 -3.67 11.93 9.86
CA ARG A 229 -4.99 11.29 9.83
C ARG A 229 -5.79 11.79 8.66
N HIS A 230 -6.42 10.89 7.96
CA HIS A 230 -7.26 11.22 6.82
C HIS A 230 -8.29 10.14 6.56
N TYR A 231 -9.36 10.54 5.92
CA TYR A 231 -10.37 9.64 5.39
C TYR A 231 -10.74 10.07 3.99
N GLY A 232 -11.40 9.19 3.25
CA GLY A 232 -11.79 9.52 1.90
C GLY A 232 -12.74 8.53 1.26
N VAL A 233 -13.22 8.90 0.10
CA VAL A 233 -14.01 8.08 -0.80
C VAL A 233 -13.29 7.93 -2.14
N ARG A 234 -13.27 6.71 -2.65
CA ARG A 234 -12.77 6.38 -3.98
C ARG A 234 -13.93 5.80 -4.79
N THR A 235 -14.28 6.44 -5.90
CA THR A 235 -15.21 5.95 -6.92
C THR A 235 -14.41 5.33 -8.07
N GLU A 236 -15.07 4.86 -9.12
CA GLU A 236 -14.38 4.33 -10.31
C GLU A 236 -13.43 5.34 -10.95
N ARG A 237 -13.76 6.64 -10.92
CA ARG A 237 -12.97 7.70 -11.55
C ARG A 237 -12.33 8.69 -10.59
N TYR A 238 -13.00 9.01 -9.49
CA TYR A 238 -12.60 10.09 -8.61
C TYR A 238 -12.19 9.60 -7.23
N LYS A 239 -11.27 10.32 -6.62
CA LYS A 239 -10.86 10.13 -5.23
C LYS A 239 -10.92 11.47 -4.51
N LEU A 240 -11.66 11.53 -3.39
CA LEU A 240 -11.72 12.67 -2.50
C LEU A 240 -11.19 12.27 -1.13
N MET A 241 -10.20 13.01 -0.62
CA MET A 241 -9.59 12.79 0.70
C MET A 241 -9.70 14.03 1.56
N HIS A 242 -9.85 13.83 2.87
CA HIS A 242 -9.78 14.89 3.87
C HIS A 242 -8.72 14.57 4.92
N PHE A 243 -7.69 15.36 4.96
CA PHE A 243 -6.72 15.38 6.06
C PHE A 243 -7.25 16.30 7.14
N TYR A 244 -7.53 15.76 8.32
CA TYR A 244 -8.23 16.47 9.38
C TYR A 244 -7.33 16.70 10.60
N ASN A 245 -7.70 17.61 11.46
CA ASN A 245 -7.03 18.13 12.65
C ASN A 245 -5.94 19.17 12.31
N ASP A 246 -4.65 18.78 12.30
CA ASP A 246 -3.51 19.71 12.27
C ASP A 246 -3.26 20.39 10.90
N ILE A 247 -3.52 19.70 9.81
CA ILE A 247 -3.34 20.28 8.46
C ILE A 247 -4.64 20.78 7.86
N ASP A 248 -5.75 20.12 8.09
CA ASP A 248 -7.10 20.42 7.62
C ASP A 248 -7.14 20.84 6.13
N CYS A 249 -6.93 19.86 5.24
CA CYS A 249 -6.98 20.09 3.81
C CYS A 249 -7.72 18.97 3.07
N TRP A 250 -8.32 19.35 1.95
CA TRP A 250 -8.98 18.43 1.04
C TRP A 250 -8.14 18.23 -0.21
N GLU A 251 -8.14 16.98 -0.70
CA GLU A 251 -7.54 16.64 -1.99
C GLU A 251 -8.56 15.91 -2.85
N LEU A 252 -8.63 16.27 -4.12
CA LEU A 252 -9.51 15.67 -5.14
C LEU A 252 -8.70 15.31 -6.37
N TYR A 253 -8.85 14.08 -6.83
CA TYR A 253 -8.16 13.56 -8.02
C TYR A 253 -9.14 12.96 -9.03
N ASP A 254 -8.88 13.21 -10.31
CA ASP A 254 -9.47 12.50 -11.43
C ASP A 254 -8.50 11.38 -11.87
N LEU A 255 -8.73 10.17 -11.42
CA LEU A 255 -7.83 9.03 -11.65
C LEU A 255 -7.73 8.59 -13.13
N GLN A 256 -8.63 9.08 -13.98
CA GLN A 256 -8.57 8.83 -15.41
C GLN A 256 -7.60 9.79 -16.11
N GLU A 257 -7.60 11.07 -15.71
CA GLU A 257 -6.75 12.12 -16.30
C GLU A 257 -5.40 12.22 -15.56
N ASP A 258 -5.39 11.92 -14.27
CA ASP A 258 -4.22 11.97 -13.39
C ASP A 258 -4.10 10.68 -12.56
N PRO A 259 -3.74 9.55 -13.18
CA PRO A 259 -3.63 8.25 -12.49
C PRO A 259 -2.49 8.21 -11.46
N MET A 260 -1.56 9.18 -11.49
CA MET A 260 -0.45 9.30 -10.54
C MET A 260 -0.76 10.29 -9.40
N GLU A 261 -1.96 10.83 -9.33
CA GLU A 261 -2.44 11.71 -8.26
C GLU A 261 -1.48 12.90 -7.95
N MET A 262 -0.98 13.51 -9.03
CA MET A 262 -0.03 14.62 -8.95
C MET A 262 -0.71 15.99 -8.78
N HIS A 263 -1.96 16.13 -9.24
CA HIS A 263 -2.65 17.40 -9.35
C HIS A 263 -3.93 17.43 -8.53
N ASN A 264 -3.85 18.05 -7.34
CA ASN A 264 -5.03 18.27 -6.52
C ASN A 264 -5.95 19.31 -7.20
N ILE A 265 -7.13 18.85 -7.63
CA ILE A 265 -8.14 19.71 -8.27
C ILE A 265 -9.25 20.20 -7.32
N TYR A 266 -9.13 19.93 -6.02
CA TYR A 266 -10.10 20.42 -5.04
C TYR A 266 -10.16 21.94 -5.01
N GLY A 267 -11.37 22.50 -5.11
CA GLY A 267 -11.59 23.94 -5.11
C GLY A 267 -11.27 24.64 -6.44
N GLN A 268 -10.92 23.91 -7.50
CA GLN A 268 -10.79 24.49 -8.83
C GLN A 268 -12.17 24.79 -9.42
N PRO A 269 -12.30 25.84 -10.25
CA PRO A 269 -13.55 26.18 -10.91
C PRO A 269 -14.13 24.98 -11.70
N GLY A 270 -15.42 24.69 -11.48
CA GLY A 270 -16.12 23.60 -12.14
C GLY A 270 -16.08 22.24 -11.38
N THR A 271 -15.44 22.19 -10.21
CA THR A 271 -15.44 20.97 -9.37
C THR A 271 -16.51 20.99 -8.26
N GLU A 272 -17.27 22.07 -8.10
CA GLU A 272 -18.16 22.33 -6.96
C GLU A 272 -19.25 21.24 -6.81
N GLU A 273 -19.95 20.90 -7.89
CA GLU A 273 -20.99 19.86 -7.83
C GLU A 273 -20.39 18.47 -7.62
N LEU A 274 -19.25 18.15 -8.26
CA LEU A 274 -18.53 16.89 -8.04
C LEU A 274 -18.10 16.74 -6.57
N VAL A 275 -17.53 17.79 -5.98
CA VAL A 275 -17.15 17.80 -4.55
C VAL A 275 -18.35 17.53 -3.66
N LYS A 276 -19.50 18.16 -3.95
CA LYS A 276 -20.74 17.96 -3.20
C LYS A 276 -21.26 16.53 -3.31
N GLU A 277 -21.24 15.95 -4.50
CA GLU A 277 -21.61 14.55 -4.74
C GLU A 277 -20.72 13.60 -3.97
N LEU A 278 -19.39 13.78 -4.06
CA LEU A 278 -18.43 12.92 -3.38
C LEU A 278 -18.49 13.07 -1.85
N LYS A 279 -18.72 14.27 -1.32
CA LYS A 279 -18.95 14.48 0.12
C LYS A 279 -20.22 13.82 0.60
N THR A 280 -21.28 13.83 -0.21
CA THR A 280 -22.53 13.12 0.10
C THR A 280 -22.31 11.61 0.15
N GLU A 281 -21.60 11.06 -0.82
CA GLU A 281 -21.26 9.63 -0.85
C GLU A 281 -20.32 9.26 0.31
N LEU A 282 -19.33 10.08 0.61
CA LEU A 282 -18.42 9.91 1.74
C LEU A 282 -19.20 9.83 3.07
N LEU A 283 -20.15 10.73 3.30
CA LEU A 283 -21.00 10.72 4.50
C LEU A 283 -21.87 9.44 4.53
N ARG A 284 -22.42 9.01 3.40
CA ARG A 284 -23.19 7.76 3.31
C ARG A 284 -22.36 6.56 3.74
N LEU A 285 -21.09 6.49 3.29
CA LEU A 285 -20.15 5.42 3.64
C LEU A 285 -19.74 5.47 5.11
N GLN A 286 -19.49 6.66 5.65
CA GLN A 286 -19.20 6.85 7.09
C GLN A 286 -20.36 6.35 7.97
N VAL A 287 -21.60 6.58 7.55
CA VAL A 287 -22.80 6.04 8.23
C VAL A 287 -22.87 4.53 8.08
N GLN A 288 -22.65 4.01 6.88
CA GLN A 288 -22.70 2.58 6.57
C GLN A 288 -21.69 1.78 7.41
N TYR A 289 -20.48 2.32 7.60
CA TYR A 289 -19.40 1.65 8.33
C TYR A 289 -19.30 2.08 9.81
N ASP A 290 -20.30 2.79 10.30
CA ASP A 290 -20.38 3.27 11.70
C ASP A 290 -19.13 4.03 12.17
N ASP A 291 -18.53 4.83 11.27
CA ASP A 291 -17.33 5.60 11.59
C ASP A 291 -17.62 6.69 12.61
N PRO A 292 -16.88 6.75 13.74
CA PRO A 292 -17.13 7.71 14.81
C PRO A 292 -16.88 9.17 14.38
N ILE A 293 -16.07 9.41 13.34
CA ILE A 293 -15.73 10.77 12.89
C ILE A 293 -16.92 11.50 12.25
N ARG A 294 -17.92 10.76 11.76
CA ARG A 294 -19.16 11.34 11.21
C ARG A 294 -19.88 12.34 12.15
N ASN A 295 -19.59 12.25 13.44
CA ASN A 295 -20.18 13.12 14.45
C ASN A 295 -19.32 14.36 14.77
N ILE A 296 -18.08 14.43 14.30
CA ILE A 296 -17.12 15.47 14.61
C ILE A 296 -17.20 16.62 13.59
N TYR A 297 -17.50 16.29 12.33
CA TYR A 297 -17.54 17.26 11.22
C TYR A 297 -18.95 17.32 10.60
N LYS A 298 -19.93 17.63 11.46
CA LYS A 298 -21.28 18.00 11.01
C LYS A 298 -21.28 19.49 10.68
N ASP A 299 -21.11 19.82 9.41
CA ASP A 299 -21.50 21.11 8.83
C ASP A 299 -22.14 20.88 7.46
#